data_de57101f8b055c16ddad50e6279a9dc8
#
_entry.id   de57101f8b055c16ddad50e6279a9dc8
#
_cell.length_a   1.000
_cell.length_b   1.000
_cell.length_c   1.000
_cell.angle_alpha   90.00
_cell.angle_beta   90.00
_cell.angle_gamma   90.00
#
_symmetry.space_group_name_H-M   'P 1'
#
loop_
_entity.id
_entity.type
_entity.pdbx_description
1 polymer ?
#
loop_
_entity_poly.entity_id
_entity_poly.type
_entity_poly.pdbx_seq_one_letter_code
_entity_poly.pdbx_strand_id
1 'polypeptide(L)'
;MTKPLDIIITVNSPGEVSGLLKPVVAALATFAWPYRIFVFIPPCPFASGAESRVVEEIPQVNQVIGAQETVRFILRGRLPAKFTPAGKGIVLFLGGDLTYAAFLAKRLRYPAVAYTEGLTNWARSFARFAMAYPWMVDKGKNPAVKKKTAVIGNIMLDAIKPEYSKEEMKRLMGNEQAPGLLLLPGSRPAHFQYMLAFYVKTVEKIKAQMPTLATAVSISPFVTEEQLRAALSGWGAKEWGLSATYHPAGEHTSTTAGSLKVLGEIKTETGVGIPCFHHQQYALMNWADLALTIPGTNTVELAALGVPLLVSIPLNHPEEIPLEGLAGLVGGIPLLGKALKRRLVPKFQAKIKFTAWPNRLAGEQIVPELIGQIFPDEVAEVAIKMLRDESGLAKAGQRLQKVVGEPGAAQRLIDILEEVVGSTYHEGFTR
;
A
#
# COMPACT_ATOMS: atom_id res chain seq x y z
N MET A 1 -39.83 -1.41 -6.54
CA MET A 1 -38.38 -1.11 -6.52
C MET A 1 -37.63 -2.36 -6.15
N THR A 2 -36.72 -2.83 -6.99
CA THR A 2 -35.87 -4.00 -6.69
C THR A 2 -34.99 -3.68 -5.50
N LYS A 3 -34.93 -4.59 -4.51
CA LYS A 3 -34.03 -4.43 -3.35
C LYS A 3 -32.55 -4.37 -3.85
N PRO A 4 -31.74 -3.43 -3.31
CA PRO A 4 -30.34 -3.32 -3.71
C PRO A 4 -29.56 -4.59 -3.33
N LEU A 5 -28.55 -4.93 -4.11
CA LEU A 5 -27.61 -6.00 -3.83
C LEU A 5 -26.62 -5.58 -2.73
N ASP A 6 -26.22 -6.52 -1.89
CA ASP A 6 -25.15 -6.30 -0.94
C ASP A 6 -23.79 -6.65 -1.58
N ILE A 7 -22.91 -5.71 -1.70
CA ILE A 7 -21.50 -5.92 -2.06
C ILE A 7 -20.68 -5.95 -0.78
N ILE A 8 -20.25 -7.13 -0.39
CA ILE A 8 -19.48 -7.37 0.84
C ILE A 8 -18.00 -7.42 0.45
N ILE A 9 -17.19 -6.48 0.88
CA ILE A 9 -15.77 -6.41 0.55
C ILE A 9 -14.94 -6.72 1.78
N THR A 10 -13.89 -7.54 1.63
CA THR A 10 -12.91 -7.80 2.69
C THR A 10 -11.57 -7.16 2.35
N VAL A 11 -11.03 -6.38 3.29
CA VAL A 11 -9.68 -5.77 3.29
C VAL A 11 -9.19 -5.68 4.72
N ASN A 12 -7.88 -5.68 4.99
CA ASN A 12 -7.39 -5.60 6.37
C ASN A 12 -6.03 -4.89 6.54
N SER A 13 -5.50 -4.27 5.50
CA SER A 13 -4.21 -3.55 5.59
C SER A 13 -4.27 -2.19 4.90
N PRO A 14 -3.41 -1.23 5.30
CA PRO A 14 -3.34 0.09 4.69
C PRO A 14 -3.17 0.07 3.16
N GLY A 15 -2.29 -0.79 2.66
CA GLY A 15 -2.03 -0.92 1.22
C GLY A 15 -3.23 -1.44 0.44
N GLU A 16 -4.00 -2.39 1.01
CA GLU A 16 -5.22 -2.91 0.42
C GLU A 16 -6.34 -1.86 0.39
N VAL A 17 -6.47 -1.07 1.46
CA VAL A 17 -7.46 0.02 1.51
C VAL A 17 -7.17 1.07 0.46
N SER A 18 -5.94 1.54 0.38
CA SER A 18 -5.57 2.61 -0.56
C SER A 18 -5.44 2.12 -2.00
N GLY A 19 -4.78 0.98 -2.22
CA GLY A 19 -4.43 0.50 -3.55
C GLY A 19 -5.47 -0.39 -4.21
N LEU A 20 -6.36 -1.04 -3.45
CA LEU A 20 -7.35 -1.97 -4.00
C LEU A 20 -8.79 -1.51 -3.74
N LEU A 21 -9.15 -1.19 -2.48
CA LEU A 21 -10.52 -0.85 -2.14
C LEU A 21 -10.99 0.43 -2.84
N LYS A 22 -10.23 1.52 -2.75
CA LYS A 22 -10.62 2.81 -3.33
C LYS A 22 -10.89 2.74 -4.84
N PRO A 23 -9.99 2.19 -5.69
CA PRO A 23 -10.28 2.09 -7.12
C PRO A 23 -11.44 1.16 -7.44
N VAL A 24 -11.64 0.06 -6.70
CA VAL A 24 -12.78 -0.84 -6.89
C VAL A 24 -14.09 -0.14 -6.53
N VAL A 25 -14.14 0.57 -5.40
CA VAL A 25 -15.33 1.36 -5.00
C VAL A 25 -15.65 2.43 -6.05
N ALA A 26 -14.64 3.10 -6.61
CA ALA A 26 -14.85 4.06 -7.68
C ALA A 26 -15.39 3.40 -8.97
N ALA A 27 -14.87 2.23 -9.33
CA ALA A 27 -15.32 1.49 -10.51
C ALA A 27 -16.74 0.92 -10.35
N LEU A 28 -17.21 0.66 -9.13
CA LEU A 28 -18.59 0.23 -8.87
C LEU A 28 -19.65 1.26 -9.32
N ALA A 29 -19.27 2.50 -9.60
CA ALA A 29 -20.18 3.49 -10.21
C ALA A 29 -20.77 3.02 -11.55
N THR A 30 -20.11 2.10 -12.26
CA THR A 30 -20.59 1.51 -13.52
C THR A 30 -21.41 0.22 -13.33
N PHE A 31 -21.54 -0.28 -12.10
CA PHE A 31 -22.23 -1.53 -11.82
C PHE A 31 -23.72 -1.45 -12.17
N ALA A 32 -24.19 -2.41 -12.94
CA ALA A 32 -25.51 -2.36 -13.59
C ALA A 32 -26.72 -2.42 -12.64
N TRP A 33 -26.55 -2.91 -11.41
CA TRP A 33 -27.63 -3.07 -10.45
C TRP A 33 -27.54 -2.10 -9.27
N PRO A 34 -28.65 -1.70 -8.64
CA PRO A 34 -28.62 -0.98 -7.37
C PRO A 34 -27.90 -1.78 -6.30
N TYR A 35 -26.99 -1.16 -5.56
CA TYR A 35 -26.15 -1.85 -4.57
C TYR A 35 -25.96 -1.05 -3.30
N ARG A 36 -25.47 -1.75 -2.26
CA ARG A 36 -24.94 -1.19 -1.01
C ARG A 36 -23.57 -1.81 -0.75
N ILE A 37 -22.62 -1.04 -0.27
CA ILE A 37 -21.25 -1.50 0.02
C ILE A 37 -21.06 -1.67 1.53
N PHE A 38 -20.66 -2.85 1.94
CA PHE A 38 -20.28 -3.18 3.31
C PHE A 38 -18.84 -3.68 3.32
N VAL A 39 -17.97 -3.00 4.08
CA VAL A 39 -16.57 -3.38 4.18
C VAL A 39 -16.34 -4.11 5.50
N PHE A 40 -15.93 -5.35 5.43
CA PHE A 40 -15.55 -6.17 6.57
C PHE A 40 -14.02 -6.14 6.70
N ILE A 41 -13.56 -5.72 7.88
CA ILE A 41 -12.12 -5.66 8.20
C ILE A 41 -11.80 -6.81 9.16
N PRO A 42 -11.33 -7.98 8.65
CA PRO A 42 -10.95 -9.10 9.51
C PRO A 42 -9.69 -8.77 10.32
N PRO A 43 -9.43 -9.49 11.43
CA PRO A 43 -8.21 -9.32 12.21
C PRO A 43 -6.95 -9.44 11.36
N CYS A 44 -6.00 -8.53 11.56
CA CYS A 44 -4.72 -8.53 10.89
C CYS A 44 -3.59 -8.22 11.88
N PRO A 45 -2.55 -9.06 11.96
CA PRO A 45 -1.38 -8.78 12.80
C PRO A 45 -0.63 -7.51 12.39
N PHE A 46 -0.86 -7.04 11.17
CA PHE A 46 -0.18 -5.90 10.55
C PHE A 46 -1.08 -4.66 10.42
N ALA A 47 -2.27 -4.69 11.04
CA ALA A 47 -3.17 -3.55 11.04
C ALA A 47 -2.50 -2.34 11.70
N SER A 48 -2.71 -1.16 11.13
CA SER A 48 -2.30 0.11 11.74
C SER A 48 -3.22 0.50 12.89
N GLY A 49 -4.44 -0.08 12.93
CA GLY A 49 -5.54 0.30 13.81
C GLY A 49 -6.41 1.44 13.26
N ALA A 50 -6.02 2.06 12.15
CA ALA A 50 -6.74 3.19 11.55
C ALA A 50 -7.55 2.80 10.30
N GLU A 51 -7.52 1.53 9.87
CA GLU A 51 -8.16 1.06 8.64
C GLU A 51 -9.66 1.38 8.64
N SER A 52 -10.37 1.11 9.74
CA SER A 52 -11.81 1.39 9.85
C SER A 52 -12.10 2.87 9.61
N ARG A 53 -11.34 3.76 10.26
CA ARG A 53 -11.50 5.22 10.08
C ARG A 53 -11.29 5.66 8.64
N VAL A 54 -10.23 5.17 8.00
CA VAL A 54 -9.91 5.55 6.61
C VAL A 54 -10.95 5.01 5.62
N VAL A 55 -11.53 3.84 5.90
CA VAL A 55 -12.61 3.28 5.07
C VAL A 55 -13.92 4.03 5.29
N GLU A 56 -14.23 4.48 6.51
CA GLU A 56 -15.41 5.30 6.83
C GLU A 56 -15.40 6.66 6.11
N GLU A 57 -14.23 7.18 5.75
CA GLU A 57 -14.07 8.41 4.96
C GLU A 57 -14.43 8.23 3.47
N ILE A 58 -14.68 6.99 2.99
CA ILE A 58 -15.09 6.72 1.60
C ILE A 58 -16.62 6.89 1.48
N PRO A 59 -17.12 7.93 0.78
CA PRO A 59 -18.55 8.28 0.80
C PRO A 59 -19.50 7.19 0.30
N GLN A 60 -19.03 6.31 -0.59
CA GLN A 60 -19.82 5.24 -1.19
C GLN A 60 -19.99 4.02 -0.26
N VAL A 61 -19.20 3.92 0.82
CA VAL A 61 -19.28 2.82 1.79
C VAL A 61 -20.45 3.05 2.73
N ASN A 62 -21.42 2.14 2.74
CA ASN A 62 -22.59 2.24 3.59
C ASN A 62 -22.30 1.91 5.05
N GLN A 63 -21.40 0.95 5.29
CA GLN A 63 -20.99 0.57 6.64
C GLN A 63 -19.65 -0.16 6.66
N VAL A 64 -18.85 0.13 7.68
CA VAL A 64 -17.63 -0.61 8.02
C VAL A 64 -17.90 -1.54 9.19
N ILE A 65 -17.49 -2.80 9.08
CA ILE A 65 -17.61 -3.82 10.11
C ILE A 65 -16.21 -4.20 10.61
N GLY A 66 -15.92 -3.86 11.85
CA GLY A 66 -14.61 -4.08 12.45
C GLY A 66 -14.31 -5.54 12.75
N ALA A 67 -13.07 -5.81 13.14
CA ALA A 67 -12.53 -7.15 13.33
C ALA A 67 -13.33 -8.02 14.33
N GLN A 68 -13.71 -7.44 15.47
CA GLN A 68 -14.46 -8.19 16.50
C GLN A 68 -15.84 -8.61 16.03
N GLU A 69 -16.56 -7.72 15.33
CA GLU A 69 -17.90 -8.02 14.79
C GLU A 69 -17.80 -9.03 13.65
N THR A 70 -16.78 -8.89 12.77
CA THR A 70 -16.50 -9.85 11.70
C THR A 70 -16.32 -11.26 12.27
N VAL A 71 -15.47 -11.44 13.28
CA VAL A 71 -15.23 -12.74 13.92
C VAL A 71 -16.49 -13.28 14.61
N ARG A 72 -17.23 -12.42 15.34
CA ARG A 72 -18.49 -12.82 16.00
C ARG A 72 -19.53 -13.29 14.99
N PHE A 73 -19.66 -12.61 13.87
CA PHE A 73 -20.58 -12.99 12.81
C PHE A 73 -20.18 -14.34 12.18
N ILE A 74 -18.91 -14.51 11.84
CA ILE A 74 -18.43 -15.76 11.24
C ILE A 74 -18.62 -16.96 12.19
N LEU A 75 -18.20 -16.84 13.46
CA LEU A 75 -18.20 -17.95 14.39
C LEU A 75 -19.60 -18.24 14.96
N ARG A 76 -20.35 -17.21 15.35
CA ARG A 76 -21.62 -17.34 16.09
C ARG A 76 -22.85 -17.03 15.26
N GLY A 77 -22.71 -16.56 14.00
CA GLY A 77 -23.84 -16.12 13.16
C GLY A 77 -24.55 -14.85 13.64
N ARG A 78 -23.98 -14.16 14.66
CA ARG A 78 -24.57 -12.92 15.17
C ARG A 78 -24.28 -11.78 14.22
N LEU A 79 -25.33 -11.24 13.59
CA LEU A 79 -25.20 -10.12 12.66
C LEU A 79 -24.54 -8.90 13.33
N PRO A 80 -23.66 -8.18 12.62
CA PRO A 80 -23.13 -6.90 13.07
C PRO A 80 -24.25 -5.88 13.33
N ALA A 81 -23.98 -4.92 14.22
CA ALA A 81 -24.93 -3.87 14.51
C ALA A 81 -25.28 -3.08 13.22
N LYS A 82 -26.59 -2.81 13.03
CA LYS A 82 -27.11 -2.09 11.85
C LYS A 82 -26.92 -2.79 10.49
N PHE A 83 -26.32 -3.98 10.43
CA PHE A 83 -26.22 -4.77 9.20
C PHE A 83 -27.40 -5.71 9.04
N THR A 84 -28.23 -5.46 8.02
CA THR A 84 -29.35 -6.33 7.64
C THR A 84 -29.14 -6.80 6.22
N PRO A 85 -28.82 -8.10 5.98
CA PRO A 85 -28.62 -8.65 4.65
C PRO A 85 -29.85 -8.46 3.75
N ALA A 86 -29.62 -8.09 2.49
CA ALA A 86 -30.71 -7.96 1.50
C ALA A 86 -31.25 -9.30 1.01
N GLY A 87 -30.57 -10.40 1.30
CA GLY A 87 -30.87 -11.75 0.80
C GLY A 87 -30.29 -12.04 -0.58
N LYS A 88 -29.79 -11.02 -1.30
CA LYS A 88 -29.04 -11.12 -2.56
C LYS A 88 -27.78 -10.24 -2.45
N GLY A 89 -26.66 -10.72 -2.94
CA GLY A 89 -25.40 -9.97 -2.89
C GLY A 89 -24.22 -10.77 -3.42
N ILE A 90 -23.03 -10.24 -3.25
CA ILE A 90 -21.78 -10.87 -3.62
C ILE A 90 -20.70 -10.55 -2.60
N VAL A 91 -19.82 -11.51 -2.32
CA VAL A 91 -18.62 -11.29 -1.49
C VAL A 91 -17.42 -11.11 -2.38
N LEU A 92 -16.72 -10.00 -2.21
CA LEU A 92 -15.48 -9.68 -2.92
C LEU A 92 -14.32 -9.69 -1.95
N PHE A 93 -13.38 -10.58 -2.17
CA PHE A 93 -12.11 -10.59 -1.49
C PHE A 93 -11.11 -9.69 -2.22
N LEU A 94 -10.61 -8.66 -1.54
CA LEU A 94 -9.52 -7.82 -2.04
C LEU A 94 -8.24 -7.98 -1.21
N GLY A 95 -8.35 -8.42 0.04
CA GLY A 95 -7.18 -8.59 0.89
C GLY A 95 -7.47 -9.30 2.21
N GLY A 96 -6.40 -9.60 2.92
CA GLY A 96 -6.41 -10.37 4.14
C GLY A 96 -6.31 -11.88 3.91
N ASP A 97 -7.00 -12.67 4.75
CA ASP A 97 -7.08 -14.12 4.62
C ASP A 97 -8.39 -14.53 3.92
N LEU A 98 -8.26 -15.28 2.83
CA LEU A 98 -9.37 -15.83 2.05
C LEU A 98 -10.42 -16.60 2.89
N THR A 99 -10.01 -17.13 4.04
CA THR A 99 -10.88 -17.84 4.99
C THR A 99 -12.06 -16.97 5.43
N TYR A 100 -11.82 -15.68 5.74
CA TYR A 100 -12.88 -14.78 6.16
C TYR A 100 -13.91 -14.55 5.06
N ALA A 101 -13.47 -14.28 3.83
CA ALA A 101 -14.37 -14.10 2.69
C ALA A 101 -15.16 -15.38 2.39
N ALA A 102 -14.53 -16.55 2.45
CA ALA A 102 -15.18 -17.85 2.23
C ALA A 102 -16.28 -18.11 3.29
N PHE A 103 -16.03 -17.80 4.57
CA PHE A 103 -17.02 -17.96 5.63
C PHE A 103 -18.13 -16.92 5.56
N LEU A 104 -17.84 -15.67 5.19
CA LEU A 104 -18.84 -14.64 4.94
C LEU A 104 -19.79 -15.06 3.82
N ALA A 105 -19.24 -15.54 2.70
CA ALA A 105 -20.00 -16.05 1.57
C ALA A 105 -20.94 -17.20 1.99
N LYS A 106 -20.42 -18.15 2.77
CA LYS A 106 -21.23 -19.27 3.32
C LYS A 106 -22.32 -18.79 4.26
N ARG A 107 -22.03 -17.86 5.17
CA ARG A 107 -23.00 -17.34 6.16
C ARG A 107 -24.14 -16.56 5.49
N LEU A 108 -23.81 -15.75 4.50
CA LEU A 108 -24.77 -14.92 3.76
C LEU A 108 -25.45 -15.68 2.62
N ARG A 109 -24.92 -16.83 2.21
CA ARG A 109 -25.32 -17.60 1.02
C ARG A 109 -25.17 -16.76 -0.26
N TYR A 110 -24.12 -15.95 -0.31
CA TYR A 110 -23.76 -15.13 -1.48
C TYR A 110 -22.64 -15.80 -2.28
N PRO A 111 -22.61 -15.66 -3.61
CA PRO A 111 -21.44 -16.04 -4.41
C PRO A 111 -20.26 -15.20 -3.99
N ALA A 112 -19.05 -15.70 -4.23
CA ALA A 112 -17.83 -14.97 -3.89
C ALA A 112 -16.87 -14.90 -5.09
N VAL A 113 -16.19 -13.75 -5.21
CA VAL A 113 -15.09 -13.49 -6.16
C VAL A 113 -13.87 -13.10 -5.35
N ALA A 114 -12.69 -13.54 -5.77
CA ALA A 114 -11.44 -13.19 -5.11
C ALA A 114 -10.46 -12.56 -6.11
N TYR A 115 -9.97 -11.36 -5.79
CA TYR A 115 -8.77 -10.80 -6.39
C TYR A 115 -7.57 -11.19 -5.53
N THR A 116 -6.61 -11.95 -6.08
CA THR A 116 -5.50 -12.50 -5.31
C THR A 116 -4.16 -12.45 -6.06
N GLU A 117 -3.06 -12.56 -5.29
CA GLU A 117 -1.69 -12.71 -5.81
C GLU A 117 -1.29 -14.18 -5.96
N GLY A 118 -2.22 -15.05 -6.39
CA GLY A 118 -1.98 -16.48 -6.57
C GLY A 118 -2.42 -17.36 -5.40
N LEU A 119 -3.05 -16.78 -4.36
CA LEU A 119 -3.70 -17.56 -3.31
C LEU A 119 -5.01 -18.15 -3.83
N THR A 120 -5.20 -19.45 -3.63
CA THR A 120 -6.36 -20.19 -4.14
C THR A 120 -6.95 -21.17 -3.10
N ASN A 121 -6.66 -20.94 -1.84
CA ASN A 121 -7.29 -21.67 -0.75
C ASN A 121 -8.80 -21.48 -0.82
N TRP A 122 -9.57 -22.41 -0.29
CA TRP A 122 -11.04 -22.35 -0.31
C TRP A 122 -11.64 -22.26 -1.72
N ALA A 123 -10.94 -22.79 -2.73
CA ALA A 123 -11.32 -22.68 -4.14
C ALA A 123 -12.79 -23.03 -4.44
N ARG A 124 -13.38 -23.96 -3.66
CA ARG A 124 -14.79 -24.36 -3.83
C ARG A 124 -15.78 -23.28 -3.38
N SER A 125 -15.35 -22.35 -2.54
CA SER A 125 -16.19 -21.26 -2.01
C SER A 125 -16.26 -20.04 -2.93
N PHE A 126 -15.36 -19.97 -3.95
CA PHE A 126 -15.29 -18.85 -4.86
C PHE A 126 -15.80 -19.25 -6.26
N ALA A 127 -16.69 -18.43 -6.82
CA ALA A 127 -17.19 -18.60 -8.19
C ALA A 127 -16.10 -18.26 -9.22
N ARG A 128 -15.37 -17.17 -9.00
CA ARG A 128 -14.29 -16.69 -9.87
C ARG A 128 -13.07 -16.24 -9.03
N PHE A 129 -11.89 -16.35 -9.66
CA PHE A 129 -10.66 -15.71 -9.22
C PHE A 129 -10.21 -14.69 -10.25
N ALA A 130 -9.69 -13.56 -9.78
CA ALA A 130 -9.05 -12.55 -10.59
C ALA A 130 -7.61 -12.36 -10.10
N MET A 131 -6.66 -12.21 -11.01
CA MET A 131 -5.24 -12.05 -10.70
C MET A 131 -4.61 -10.97 -11.57
N ALA A 132 -3.59 -10.30 -11.03
CA ALA A 132 -2.91 -9.21 -11.74
C ALA A 132 -2.09 -9.70 -12.94
N TYR A 133 -1.39 -10.81 -12.80
CA TYR A 133 -0.40 -11.25 -13.79
C TYR A 133 -0.52 -12.74 -14.14
N PRO A 134 -0.20 -13.16 -15.39
CA PRO A 134 -0.31 -14.55 -15.83
C PRO A 134 0.43 -15.56 -14.95
N TRP A 135 1.64 -15.22 -14.49
CA TRP A 135 2.44 -16.11 -13.64
C TRP A 135 1.82 -16.42 -12.27
N MET A 136 0.91 -15.57 -11.79
CA MET A 136 0.15 -15.84 -10.57
C MET A 136 -0.83 -16.98 -10.73
N VAL A 137 -1.39 -17.16 -11.92
CA VAL A 137 -2.27 -18.29 -12.27
C VAL A 137 -1.50 -19.60 -12.20
N ASP A 138 -0.25 -19.60 -12.63
CA ASP A 138 0.60 -20.79 -12.67
C ASP A 138 1.08 -21.25 -11.29
N LYS A 139 1.10 -20.37 -10.30
CA LYS A 139 1.33 -20.74 -8.89
C LYS A 139 0.25 -21.68 -8.35
N GLY A 140 -0.99 -21.54 -8.84
CA GLY A 140 -2.12 -22.42 -8.49
C GLY A 140 -1.99 -23.78 -9.16
N LYS A 141 -1.61 -24.81 -8.38
CA LYS A 141 -1.43 -26.19 -8.89
C LYS A 141 -2.75 -26.89 -9.27
N ASN A 142 -3.90 -26.31 -8.97
CA ASN A 142 -5.21 -26.94 -9.17
C ASN A 142 -5.82 -26.54 -10.53
N PRO A 143 -5.97 -27.48 -11.50
CA PRO A 143 -6.54 -27.18 -12.82
C PRO A 143 -7.98 -26.63 -12.77
N ALA A 144 -8.78 -27.03 -11.78
CA ALA A 144 -10.14 -26.53 -11.60
C ALA A 144 -10.16 -25.04 -11.22
N VAL A 145 -9.13 -24.54 -10.56
CA VAL A 145 -8.97 -23.12 -10.25
C VAL A 145 -8.59 -22.34 -11.50
N LYS A 146 -7.67 -22.86 -12.32
CA LYS A 146 -7.25 -22.21 -13.58
C LYS A 146 -8.44 -21.89 -14.49
N LYS A 147 -9.42 -22.81 -14.60
CA LYS A 147 -10.62 -22.63 -15.43
C LYS A 147 -11.52 -21.48 -15.01
N LYS A 148 -11.48 -21.08 -13.74
CA LYS A 148 -12.30 -19.98 -13.19
C LYS A 148 -11.47 -18.75 -12.79
N THR A 149 -10.22 -18.67 -13.26
CA THR A 149 -9.31 -17.54 -13.02
C THR A 149 -9.18 -16.69 -14.27
N ALA A 150 -9.36 -15.39 -14.11
CA ALA A 150 -9.10 -14.38 -15.13
C ALA A 150 -7.87 -13.55 -14.75
N VAL A 151 -7.02 -13.22 -15.72
CA VAL A 151 -5.96 -12.22 -15.55
C VAL A 151 -6.54 -10.87 -15.95
N ILE A 152 -6.66 -9.97 -14.97
CA ILE A 152 -7.32 -8.68 -15.17
C ILE A 152 -6.39 -7.48 -15.08
N GLY A 153 -5.12 -7.67 -14.74
CA GLY A 153 -4.18 -6.59 -14.47
C GLY A 153 -4.14 -6.18 -13.00
N ASN A 154 -3.30 -5.19 -12.70
CA ASN A 154 -3.09 -4.73 -11.33
C ASN A 154 -4.03 -3.57 -10.98
N ILE A 155 -4.96 -3.80 -10.06
CA ILE A 155 -5.95 -2.80 -9.60
C ILE A 155 -5.29 -1.56 -9.02
N MET A 156 -4.09 -1.69 -8.42
CA MET A 156 -3.39 -0.53 -7.85
C MET A 156 -3.13 0.58 -8.88
N LEU A 157 -2.98 0.23 -10.16
CA LEU A 157 -2.74 1.21 -11.24
C LEU A 157 -3.94 2.13 -11.46
N ASP A 158 -5.15 1.65 -11.19
CA ASP A 158 -6.39 2.44 -11.33
C ASP A 158 -6.53 3.53 -10.26
N ALA A 159 -5.82 3.38 -9.13
CA ALA A 159 -5.78 4.38 -8.06
C ALA A 159 -4.86 5.56 -8.39
N ILE A 160 -3.91 5.36 -9.33
CA ILE A 160 -2.82 6.31 -9.57
C ILE A 160 -3.30 7.43 -10.51
N LYS A 161 -3.75 8.51 -9.91
CA LYS A 161 -4.22 9.71 -10.62
C LYS A 161 -3.56 10.93 -9.99
N PRO A 162 -2.38 11.37 -10.49
CA PRO A 162 -1.76 12.59 -10.02
C PRO A 162 -2.68 13.79 -10.26
N GLU A 163 -2.86 14.62 -9.24
CA GLU A 163 -3.70 15.83 -9.31
C GLU A 163 -3.03 16.94 -10.13
N TYR A 164 -1.69 16.87 -10.24
CA TYR A 164 -0.85 17.85 -10.92
C TYR A 164 0.17 17.16 -11.81
N SER A 165 0.55 17.82 -12.91
CA SER A 165 1.69 17.41 -13.73
C SER A 165 3.00 17.58 -12.93
N LYS A 166 4.09 16.97 -13.42
CA LYS A 166 5.40 17.09 -12.79
C LYS A 166 5.91 18.54 -12.78
N GLU A 167 5.68 19.25 -13.87
CA GLU A 167 6.07 20.64 -14.04
C GLU A 167 5.27 21.57 -13.12
N GLU A 168 3.98 21.34 -12.97
CA GLU A 168 3.15 22.09 -12.02
C GLU A 168 3.60 21.85 -10.59
N MET A 169 3.88 20.59 -10.23
CA MET A 169 4.38 20.25 -8.90
C MET A 169 5.75 20.87 -8.62
N LYS A 170 6.67 20.88 -9.59
CA LYS A 170 7.97 21.54 -9.42
C LYS A 170 7.83 23.04 -9.15
N ARG A 171 6.90 23.72 -9.85
CA ARG A 171 6.56 25.14 -9.57
C ARG A 171 5.97 25.33 -8.18
N LEU A 172 5.01 24.48 -7.81
CA LEU A 172 4.36 24.55 -6.50
C LEU A 172 5.34 24.29 -5.35
N MET A 173 6.31 23.43 -5.56
CA MET A 173 7.38 23.12 -4.59
C MET A 173 8.55 24.11 -4.62
N GLY A 174 8.55 25.06 -5.57
CA GLY A 174 9.62 26.07 -5.71
C GLY A 174 10.97 25.50 -6.12
N ASN A 175 11.01 24.38 -6.88
CA ASN A 175 12.24 23.71 -7.26
C ASN A 175 12.32 23.38 -8.76
N GLU A 176 11.91 24.29 -9.62
CA GLU A 176 11.83 24.07 -11.08
C GLU A 176 13.15 23.57 -11.69
N GLN A 177 14.29 24.05 -11.19
CA GLN A 177 15.63 23.74 -11.69
C GLN A 177 16.36 22.67 -10.84
N ALA A 178 15.84 22.30 -9.70
CA ALA A 178 16.48 21.36 -8.79
C ALA A 178 15.82 19.98 -8.83
N PRO A 179 16.59 18.89 -8.65
CA PRO A 179 16.00 17.57 -8.51
C PRO A 179 15.18 17.46 -7.25
N GLY A 180 14.12 16.64 -7.32
CA GLY A 180 13.21 16.34 -6.22
C GLY A 180 13.44 14.93 -5.66
N LEU A 181 13.64 14.81 -4.35
CA LEU A 181 13.76 13.56 -3.62
C LEU A 181 12.57 13.34 -2.68
N LEU A 182 11.81 12.29 -2.92
CA LEU A 182 10.68 11.91 -2.09
C LEU A 182 11.04 10.79 -1.10
N LEU A 183 10.62 10.96 0.15
CA LEU A 183 10.76 9.95 1.19
C LEU A 183 9.42 9.25 1.44
N LEU A 184 9.43 7.92 1.40
CA LEU A 184 8.28 7.05 1.64
C LEU A 184 8.61 6.02 2.73
N PRO A 185 8.59 6.41 4.01
CA PRO A 185 9.04 5.55 5.12
C PRO A 185 8.07 4.42 5.48
N GLY A 186 6.94 4.33 4.77
CA GLY A 186 5.93 3.31 4.99
C GLY A 186 4.75 3.78 5.84
N SER A 187 3.74 2.91 5.95
CA SER A 187 2.47 3.19 6.63
C SER A 187 2.28 2.43 7.95
N ARG A 188 3.10 1.41 8.22
CA ARG A 188 3.02 0.60 9.45
C ARG A 188 3.82 1.27 10.55
N PRO A 189 3.25 1.50 11.76
CA PRO A 189 3.90 2.28 12.82
C PRO A 189 5.32 1.84 13.18
N ALA A 190 5.56 0.53 13.32
CA ALA A 190 6.87 0.01 13.68
C ALA A 190 7.94 0.28 12.60
N HIS A 191 7.57 0.11 11.32
CA HIS A 191 8.47 0.43 10.20
C HIS A 191 8.68 1.94 10.07
N PHE A 192 7.58 2.69 10.16
CA PHE A 192 7.61 4.14 10.02
C PHE A 192 8.57 4.80 11.02
N GLN A 193 8.48 4.43 12.30
CA GLN A 193 9.33 5.00 13.35
C GLN A 193 10.82 4.81 13.07
N TYR A 194 11.21 3.67 12.52
CA TYR A 194 12.60 3.37 12.22
C TYR A 194 13.06 3.99 10.91
N MET A 195 12.23 3.86 9.86
CA MET A 195 12.58 4.30 8.52
C MET A 195 12.53 5.81 8.32
N LEU A 196 11.63 6.53 9.02
CA LEU A 196 11.62 7.99 8.95
C LEU A 196 12.95 8.56 9.43
N ALA A 197 13.41 8.14 10.62
CA ALA A 197 14.69 8.62 11.17
C ALA A 197 15.87 8.26 10.25
N PHE A 198 15.88 7.04 9.70
CA PHE A 198 16.87 6.58 8.73
C PHE A 198 16.92 7.47 7.49
N TYR A 199 15.76 7.75 6.88
CA TYR A 199 15.70 8.59 5.68
C TYR A 199 15.99 10.06 5.94
N VAL A 200 15.55 10.62 7.07
CA VAL A 200 15.91 11.99 7.44
C VAL A 200 17.42 12.13 7.60
N LYS A 201 18.06 11.15 8.26
CA LYS A 201 19.53 11.12 8.37
C LYS A 201 20.23 10.96 7.03
N THR A 202 19.68 10.15 6.14
CA THR A 202 20.15 10.00 4.75
C THR A 202 20.08 11.34 4.00
N VAL A 203 18.99 12.09 4.15
CA VAL A 203 18.82 13.41 3.53
C VAL A 203 19.88 14.42 4.03
N GLU A 204 20.20 14.42 5.33
CA GLU A 204 21.30 15.27 5.84
C GLU A 204 22.62 15.01 5.07
N LYS A 205 22.94 13.73 4.84
CA LYS A 205 24.14 13.32 4.10
C LYS A 205 24.10 13.73 2.62
N ILE A 206 22.93 13.57 1.99
CA ILE A 206 22.76 13.98 0.59
C ILE A 206 22.86 15.50 0.45
N LYS A 207 22.15 16.26 1.31
CA LYS A 207 22.16 17.73 1.26
C LYS A 207 23.52 18.35 1.55
N ALA A 208 24.38 17.69 2.29
CA ALA A 208 25.77 18.12 2.48
C ALA A 208 26.56 18.15 1.15
N GLN A 209 26.19 17.31 0.17
CA GLN A 209 26.83 17.25 -1.15
C GLN A 209 25.99 17.87 -2.29
N MET A 210 24.67 17.99 -2.07
CA MET A 210 23.69 18.54 -3.02
C MET A 210 22.77 19.54 -2.28
N PRO A 211 23.25 20.74 -1.92
CA PRO A 211 22.48 21.68 -1.08
C PRO A 211 21.17 22.15 -1.72
N THR A 212 21.12 22.21 -3.05
CA THR A 212 19.93 22.64 -3.82
C THR A 212 18.86 21.56 -3.97
N LEU A 213 19.14 20.30 -3.58
CA LEU A 213 18.16 19.20 -3.67
C LEU A 213 16.87 19.57 -2.95
N ALA A 214 15.74 19.52 -3.64
CA ALA A 214 14.44 19.63 -3.00
C ALA A 214 14.05 18.29 -2.39
N THR A 215 13.46 18.33 -1.19
CA THR A 215 13.09 17.12 -0.46
C THR A 215 11.67 17.21 0.08
N ALA A 216 10.97 16.10 0.13
CA ALA A 216 9.64 16.00 0.75
C ALA A 216 9.47 14.64 1.39
N VAL A 217 8.63 14.55 2.41
CA VAL A 217 8.16 13.27 2.95
C VAL A 217 6.65 13.15 2.80
N SER A 218 6.19 12.05 2.21
CA SER A 218 4.79 11.68 2.16
C SER A 218 4.45 10.86 3.40
N ILE A 219 3.61 11.43 4.26
CA ILE A 219 3.12 10.78 5.48
C ILE A 219 1.82 10.05 5.13
N SER A 220 1.79 8.76 5.43
CA SER A 220 0.60 7.94 5.21
C SER A 220 -0.57 8.40 6.09
N PRO A 221 -1.83 8.38 5.60
CA PRO A 221 -3.01 8.69 6.41
C PRO A 221 -3.24 7.75 7.60
N PHE A 222 -2.50 6.65 7.64
CA PHE A 222 -2.52 5.70 8.75
C PHE A 222 -1.53 6.05 9.89
N VAL A 223 -0.73 7.11 9.71
CA VAL A 223 0.25 7.59 10.69
C VAL A 223 -0.29 8.83 11.38
N THR A 224 -0.25 8.86 12.72
CA THR A 224 -0.66 10.02 13.52
C THR A 224 0.50 10.98 13.72
N GLU A 225 0.20 12.25 14.08
CA GLU A 225 1.24 13.23 14.42
C GLU A 225 2.08 12.79 15.62
N GLU A 226 1.47 12.13 16.61
CA GLU A 226 2.19 11.57 17.76
C GLU A 226 3.23 10.52 17.32
N GLN A 227 2.87 9.64 16.39
CA GLN A 227 3.78 8.65 15.80
C GLN A 227 4.91 9.33 15.01
N LEU A 228 4.60 10.41 14.29
CA LEU A 228 5.60 11.21 13.59
C LEU A 228 6.62 11.82 14.57
N ARG A 229 6.15 12.45 15.65
CA ARG A 229 7.03 13.01 16.70
C ARG A 229 7.85 11.93 17.40
N ALA A 230 7.23 10.79 17.70
CA ALA A 230 7.90 9.65 18.31
C ALA A 230 9.01 9.07 17.40
N ALA A 231 8.82 9.10 16.08
CA ALA A 231 9.84 8.65 15.13
C ALA A 231 11.10 9.51 15.13
N LEU A 232 10.98 10.82 15.41
CA LEU A 232 12.10 11.76 15.44
C LEU A 232 12.86 11.81 16.78
N SER A 233 12.28 11.26 17.85
CA SER A 233 12.88 11.26 19.21
C SER A 233 13.08 9.85 19.77
N GLY A 234 12.52 8.85 19.12
CA GLY A 234 12.51 7.46 19.58
C GLY A 234 13.81 6.71 19.36
N TRP A 235 13.70 5.40 19.46
CA TRP A 235 14.84 4.49 19.30
C TRP A 235 15.53 4.62 17.93
N GLY A 236 14.77 4.72 16.84
CA GLY A 236 15.35 4.84 15.48
C GLY A 236 16.16 6.13 15.31
N ALA A 237 15.71 7.25 15.89
CA ALA A 237 16.47 8.50 15.86
C ALA A 237 17.81 8.37 16.61
N LYS A 238 17.80 7.73 17.78
CA LYS A 238 19.01 7.47 18.59
C LYS A 238 19.98 6.55 17.86
N GLU A 239 19.47 5.50 17.23
CA GLU A 239 20.27 4.53 16.46
C GLU A 239 21.06 5.21 15.34
N TRP A 240 20.41 6.12 14.61
CA TRP A 240 21.03 6.80 13.47
C TRP A 240 21.72 8.12 13.85
N GLY A 241 21.76 8.47 15.13
CA GLY A 241 22.31 9.75 15.58
C GLY A 241 21.57 10.94 14.93
N LEU A 242 20.24 10.85 14.82
CA LEU A 242 19.40 11.93 14.31
C LEU A 242 18.96 12.83 15.45
N SER A 243 19.18 14.14 15.28
CA SER A 243 18.60 15.20 16.10
C SER A 243 17.67 16.03 15.22
N ALA A 244 16.36 15.85 15.37
CA ALA A 244 15.36 16.53 14.55
C ALA A 244 14.07 16.77 15.32
N THR A 245 13.32 17.81 14.93
CA THR A 245 12.03 18.18 15.49
C THR A 245 10.98 18.33 14.40
N TYR A 246 9.72 18.06 14.73
CA TYR A 246 8.60 18.32 13.84
C TYR A 246 7.88 19.61 14.25
N HIS A 247 7.70 20.49 13.29
CA HIS A 247 6.97 21.74 13.41
C HIS A 247 5.69 21.65 12.56
N PRO A 248 4.49 21.60 13.18
CA PRO A 248 3.24 21.58 12.42
C PRO A 248 3.06 22.88 11.64
N ALA A 249 2.40 22.79 10.48
CA ALA A 249 2.01 23.98 9.74
C ALA A 249 1.02 24.82 10.60
N GLY A 250 1.31 26.09 10.79
CA GLY A 250 0.37 27.02 11.45
C GLY A 250 -0.84 27.30 10.55
N GLU A 251 -1.94 27.77 11.15
CA GLU A 251 -3.14 28.17 10.40
C GLU A 251 -2.88 29.25 9.31
N HIS A 252 -1.75 29.94 9.39
CA HIS A 252 -1.32 31.01 8.50
C HIS A 252 -0.07 30.69 7.66
N THR A 253 0.51 29.48 7.77
CA THR A 253 1.56 29.06 6.85
C THR A 253 0.94 28.54 5.54
N SER A 254 0.33 29.44 4.76
CA SER A 254 0.30 29.25 3.34
C SER A 254 1.74 29.40 2.83
N THR A 255 2.55 28.37 3.02
CA THR A 255 3.73 28.22 2.18
C THR A 255 3.22 28.27 0.74
N THR A 256 3.84 29.03 -0.09
CA THR A 256 3.56 29.46 -1.46
C THR A 256 3.21 28.39 -2.48
N ALA A 257 2.71 27.27 -2.06
CA ALA A 257 2.30 26.12 -2.86
C ALA A 257 0.78 26.04 -3.07
N GLY A 258 0.10 27.16 -3.21
CA GLY A 258 -1.29 27.27 -3.67
C GLY A 258 -2.28 26.31 -2.98
N SER A 259 -2.47 25.13 -3.52
CA SER A 259 -3.43 24.10 -3.06
C SER A 259 -2.80 22.91 -2.33
N LEU A 260 -1.47 22.86 -2.17
CA LEU A 260 -0.81 21.76 -1.45
C LEU A 260 -1.02 21.89 0.07
N LYS A 261 -1.55 20.84 0.68
CA LYS A 261 -1.73 20.77 2.13
C LYS A 261 -0.44 20.30 2.81
N VAL A 262 0.38 21.24 3.23
CA VAL A 262 1.56 20.95 4.04
C VAL A 262 1.11 20.61 5.46
N LEU A 263 1.47 19.44 5.96
CA LEU A 263 1.19 19.00 7.34
C LEU A 263 2.10 19.74 8.34
N GLY A 264 3.33 20.02 7.94
CA GLY A 264 4.36 20.65 8.72
C GLY A 264 5.74 20.42 8.12
N GLU A 265 6.78 20.65 8.90
CA GLU A 265 8.17 20.51 8.48
C GLU A 265 9.00 19.78 9.53
N ILE A 266 9.84 18.85 9.11
CA ILE A 266 10.88 18.26 9.94
C ILE A 266 12.12 19.16 9.81
N LYS A 267 12.64 19.62 10.95
CA LYS A 267 13.89 20.40 11.03
C LYS A 267 14.95 19.63 11.79
N THR A 268 16.11 19.47 11.17
CA THR A 268 17.26 18.83 11.80
C THR A 268 18.17 19.89 12.46
N GLU A 269 19.00 19.49 13.40
CA GLU A 269 20.01 20.37 14.00
C GLU A 269 21.06 20.86 12.98
N THR A 270 21.26 20.11 11.90
CA THR A 270 22.16 20.52 10.79
C THR A 270 21.53 21.56 9.87
N GLY A 271 20.30 22.03 10.16
CA GLY A 271 19.59 23.06 9.40
C GLY A 271 18.81 22.54 8.18
N VAL A 272 18.69 21.23 8.02
CA VAL A 272 17.90 20.65 6.92
C VAL A 272 16.41 20.72 7.27
N GLY A 273 15.62 21.37 6.40
CA GLY A 273 14.15 21.37 6.44
C GLY A 273 13.57 20.37 5.44
N ILE A 274 12.58 19.57 5.87
CA ILE A 274 11.88 18.60 5.01
C ILE A 274 10.38 18.77 5.21
N PRO A 275 9.64 19.32 4.22
CA PRO A 275 8.20 19.46 4.29
C PRO A 275 7.51 18.09 4.30
N CYS A 276 6.47 17.98 5.14
CA CYS A 276 5.65 16.80 5.34
C CYS A 276 4.28 17.02 4.72
N PHE A 277 3.77 16.01 3.99
CA PHE A 277 2.50 16.09 3.30
C PHE A 277 1.60 14.90 3.63
N HIS A 278 0.27 15.13 3.63
CA HIS A 278 -0.78 14.11 3.72
C HIS A 278 -1.68 14.15 2.48
N HIS A 279 -2.26 13.00 2.13
CA HIS A 279 -3.32 12.86 1.10
C HIS A 279 -2.98 13.24 -0.35
N GLN A 280 -1.74 13.63 -0.63
CA GLN A 280 -1.29 14.05 -1.97
C GLN A 280 -0.18 13.15 -2.50
N GLN A 281 -0.24 11.87 -2.16
CA GLN A 281 0.85 10.93 -2.43
C GLN A 281 1.19 10.82 -3.92
N TYR A 282 0.20 10.81 -4.82
CA TYR A 282 0.47 10.65 -6.25
C TYR A 282 1.01 11.93 -6.90
N ALA A 283 0.60 13.10 -6.42
CA ALA A 283 1.20 14.37 -6.84
C ALA A 283 2.67 14.45 -6.42
N LEU A 284 2.98 14.08 -5.17
CA LEU A 284 4.36 14.04 -4.66
C LEU A 284 5.20 12.96 -5.37
N MET A 285 4.65 11.78 -5.62
CA MET A 285 5.34 10.76 -6.39
C MET A 285 5.65 11.25 -7.80
N ASN A 286 4.68 11.87 -8.48
CA ASN A 286 4.87 12.42 -9.82
C ASN A 286 5.89 13.57 -9.87
N TRP A 287 6.00 14.35 -8.78
CA TRP A 287 6.98 15.42 -8.63
C TRP A 287 8.43 14.91 -8.54
N ALA A 288 8.64 13.75 -7.91
CA ALA A 288 9.97 13.28 -7.58
C ALA A 288 10.79 12.87 -8.82
N ASP A 289 12.09 13.13 -8.78
CA ASP A 289 13.07 12.58 -9.72
C ASP A 289 13.65 11.26 -9.20
N LEU A 290 13.64 11.07 -7.86
CA LEU A 290 14.02 9.86 -7.17
C LEU A 290 13.18 9.70 -5.89
N ALA A 291 12.80 8.47 -5.55
CA ALA A 291 12.16 8.17 -4.27
C ALA A 291 13.00 7.20 -3.43
N LEU A 292 13.14 7.47 -2.12
CA LEU A 292 13.62 6.50 -1.14
C LEU A 292 12.41 5.81 -0.52
N THR A 293 12.35 4.49 -0.60
CA THR A 293 11.19 3.73 -0.16
C THR A 293 11.56 2.39 0.45
N ILE A 294 10.63 1.82 1.20
CA ILE A 294 10.66 0.42 1.64
C ILE A 294 9.90 -0.46 0.63
N PRO A 295 10.08 -1.79 0.63
CA PRO A 295 9.24 -2.69 -0.15
C PRO A 295 7.76 -2.53 0.21
N GLY A 296 6.92 -2.54 -0.81
CA GLY A 296 5.46 -2.41 -0.65
C GLY A 296 4.78 -1.91 -1.91
N THR A 297 3.51 -1.50 -1.76
CA THR A 297 2.68 -0.96 -2.84
C THR A 297 3.28 0.29 -3.48
N ASN A 298 3.97 1.12 -2.70
CA ASN A 298 4.67 2.32 -3.20
C ASN A 298 5.60 2.02 -4.38
N THR A 299 6.21 0.82 -4.42
CA THR A 299 7.12 0.45 -5.52
C THR A 299 6.39 0.23 -6.84
N VAL A 300 5.13 -0.20 -6.81
CA VAL A 300 4.25 -0.30 -8.00
C VAL A 300 3.76 1.09 -8.40
N GLU A 301 3.36 1.90 -7.43
CA GLU A 301 2.83 3.25 -7.66
C GLU A 301 3.89 4.16 -8.31
N LEU A 302 5.10 4.18 -7.76
CA LEU A 302 6.25 4.89 -8.35
C LEU A 302 6.58 4.38 -9.75
N ALA A 303 6.59 3.06 -9.93
CA ALA A 303 6.88 2.46 -11.22
C ALA A 303 5.85 2.82 -12.30
N ALA A 304 4.56 2.87 -11.94
CA ALA A 304 3.49 3.28 -12.85
C ALA A 304 3.63 4.75 -13.28
N LEU A 305 4.12 5.61 -12.39
CA LEU A 305 4.41 7.02 -12.70
C LEU A 305 5.77 7.19 -13.42
N GLY A 306 6.53 6.11 -13.60
CA GLY A 306 7.87 6.17 -14.20
C GLY A 306 8.91 6.85 -13.30
N VAL A 307 8.68 6.87 -11.99
CA VAL A 307 9.59 7.49 -11.02
C VAL A 307 10.59 6.46 -10.52
N PRO A 308 11.90 6.65 -10.77
CA PRO A 308 12.94 5.80 -10.22
C PRO A 308 12.93 5.78 -8.70
N LEU A 309 13.29 4.63 -8.14
CA LEU A 309 13.25 4.44 -6.70
C LEU A 309 14.49 3.69 -6.22
N LEU A 310 14.87 3.94 -4.97
CA LEU A 310 15.88 3.20 -4.24
C LEU A 310 15.20 2.54 -3.04
N VAL A 311 15.18 1.21 -3.04
CA VAL A 311 14.60 0.44 -1.94
C VAL A 311 15.65 0.20 -0.87
N SER A 312 15.30 0.46 0.41
CA SER A 312 16.21 0.25 1.53
C SER A 312 15.55 -0.62 2.60
N ILE A 313 16.25 -1.67 3.03
CA ILE A 313 15.85 -2.56 4.12
C ILE A 313 17.02 -2.72 5.08
N PRO A 314 17.19 -1.81 6.06
CA PRO A 314 18.22 -1.97 7.07
C PRO A 314 17.86 -3.13 8.01
N LEU A 315 18.67 -4.18 7.98
CA LEU A 315 18.57 -5.35 8.84
C LEU A 315 19.54 -5.28 10.04
N ASN A 316 19.95 -4.07 10.42
CA ASN A 316 20.83 -3.82 11.57
C ASN A 316 20.20 -4.34 12.88
N HIS A 317 18.86 -4.32 12.95
CA HIS A 317 18.06 -4.84 14.06
C HIS A 317 16.96 -5.78 13.57
N PRO A 318 17.30 -6.97 13.10
CA PRO A 318 16.33 -7.91 12.51
C PRO A 318 15.26 -8.39 13.51
N GLU A 319 15.53 -8.29 14.83
CA GLU A 319 14.58 -8.58 15.89
C GLU A 319 13.40 -7.60 15.97
N GLU A 320 13.55 -6.39 15.46
CA GLU A 320 12.48 -5.38 15.44
C GLU A 320 11.61 -5.48 14.19
N ILE A 321 12.02 -6.28 13.19
CA ILE A 321 11.26 -6.45 11.95
C ILE A 321 10.05 -7.37 12.21
N PRO A 322 8.81 -6.94 11.89
CA PRO A 322 7.64 -7.80 11.96
C PRO A 322 7.75 -8.99 11.00
N LEU A 323 7.55 -10.21 11.50
CA LEU A 323 7.47 -11.42 10.67
C LEU A 323 6.02 -11.70 10.29
N GLU A 324 5.79 -12.15 9.07
CA GLU A 324 4.45 -12.48 8.56
C GLU A 324 4.05 -13.94 8.84
N GLY A 325 2.74 -14.18 8.96
CA GLY A 325 2.14 -15.50 9.10
C GLY A 325 2.47 -16.21 10.42
N LEU A 326 2.57 -17.53 10.39
CA LEU A 326 2.88 -18.36 11.58
C LEU A 326 4.22 -18.00 12.23
N ALA A 327 5.20 -17.51 11.45
CA ALA A 327 6.45 -17.02 11.97
C ALA A 327 6.29 -15.76 12.85
N GLY A 328 5.27 -14.96 12.61
CA GLY A 328 4.91 -13.80 13.46
C GLY A 328 4.42 -14.22 14.85
N LEU A 329 3.67 -15.31 14.96
CA LEU A 329 3.20 -15.84 16.24
C LEU A 329 4.38 -16.30 17.11
N VAL A 330 5.35 -17.00 16.52
CA VAL A 330 6.57 -17.44 17.22
C VAL A 330 7.46 -16.24 17.56
N GLY A 331 7.52 -15.24 16.67
CA GLY A 331 8.28 -14.01 16.88
C GLY A 331 7.76 -13.14 18.02
N GLY A 332 6.49 -13.29 18.42
CA GLY A 332 5.86 -12.61 19.54
C GLY A 332 6.22 -13.15 20.93
N ILE A 333 6.92 -14.29 21.02
CA ILE A 333 7.32 -14.88 22.31
C ILE A 333 8.47 -14.04 22.90
N PRO A 334 8.32 -13.46 24.12
CA PRO A 334 9.37 -12.68 24.74
C PRO A 334 10.68 -13.46 24.87
N LEU A 335 11.84 -12.80 24.64
CA LEU A 335 13.22 -13.34 24.71
C LEU A 335 13.57 -14.40 23.64
N LEU A 336 12.80 -15.48 23.51
CA LEU A 336 13.01 -16.52 22.50
C LEU A 336 12.72 -16.01 21.08
N GLY A 337 11.67 -15.19 20.92
CA GLY A 337 11.29 -14.60 19.64
C GLY A 337 12.36 -13.70 19.04
N LYS A 338 13.02 -12.85 19.85
CA LYS A 338 14.09 -11.95 19.38
C LYS A 338 15.33 -12.73 18.89
N ALA A 339 15.79 -13.72 19.65
CA ALA A 339 16.93 -14.56 19.26
C ALA A 339 16.64 -15.36 17.98
N LEU A 340 15.41 -15.87 17.83
CA LEU A 340 14.99 -16.59 16.66
C LEU A 340 14.89 -15.67 15.42
N LYS A 341 14.37 -14.47 15.59
CA LYS A 341 14.31 -13.46 14.51
C LYS A 341 15.70 -13.10 14.01
N ARG A 342 16.67 -12.85 14.88
CA ARG A 342 18.07 -12.57 14.51
C ARG A 342 18.66 -13.64 13.60
N ARG A 343 18.28 -14.92 13.78
CA ARG A 343 18.76 -16.04 12.97
C ARG A 343 17.95 -16.29 11.70
N LEU A 344 16.64 -16.09 11.77
CA LEU A 344 15.73 -16.46 10.67
C LEU A 344 15.58 -15.35 9.63
N VAL A 345 15.46 -14.09 10.05
CA VAL A 345 15.21 -12.97 9.12
C VAL A 345 16.27 -12.89 8.02
N PRO A 346 17.59 -12.92 8.32
CA PRO A 346 18.63 -12.89 7.28
C PRO A 346 18.58 -14.12 6.34
N LYS A 347 18.24 -15.31 6.87
CA LYS A 347 18.14 -16.54 6.07
C LYS A 347 16.94 -16.52 5.13
N PHE A 348 15.79 -15.96 5.55
CA PHE A 348 14.64 -15.79 4.69
C PHE A 348 14.92 -14.72 3.64
N GLN A 349 15.54 -13.62 4.03
CA GLN A 349 15.90 -12.54 3.12
C GLN A 349 16.85 -13.02 2.01
N ALA A 350 17.84 -13.84 2.34
CA ALA A 350 18.79 -14.40 1.36
C ALA A 350 18.12 -15.28 0.28
N LYS A 351 16.89 -15.77 0.52
CA LYS A 351 16.10 -16.54 -0.46
C LYS A 351 15.26 -15.67 -1.38
N ILE A 352 15.07 -14.39 -1.06
CA ILE A 352 14.25 -13.47 -1.83
C ILE A 352 15.19 -12.73 -2.80
N LYS A 353 15.08 -13.03 -4.09
CA LYS A 353 15.92 -12.41 -5.11
C LYS A 353 15.66 -10.90 -5.23
N PHE A 354 14.37 -10.50 -5.20
CA PHE A 354 13.95 -9.11 -5.29
C PHE A 354 12.79 -8.83 -4.33
N THR A 355 12.79 -7.67 -3.70
CA THR A 355 11.72 -7.20 -2.81
C THR A 355 10.83 -6.15 -3.46
N ALA A 356 11.40 -5.29 -4.32
CA ALA A 356 10.65 -4.32 -5.11
C ALA A 356 9.79 -5.03 -6.16
N TRP A 357 8.52 -4.66 -6.25
CA TRP A 357 7.60 -5.23 -7.22
C TRP A 357 8.09 -5.12 -8.66
N PRO A 358 8.59 -3.97 -9.17
CA PRO A 358 9.06 -3.88 -10.55
C PRO A 358 10.23 -4.84 -10.84
N ASN A 359 11.18 -5.02 -9.91
CA ASN A 359 12.27 -5.98 -10.07
C ASN A 359 11.75 -7.43 -10.09
N ARG A 360 10.77 -7.74 -9.24
CA ARG A 360 10.11 -9.06 -9.21
C ARG A 360 9.36 -9.35 -10.51
N LEU A 361 8.66 -8.36 -11.06
CA LEU A 361 7.91 -8.49 -12.30
C LEU A 361 8.84 -8.66 -13.50
N ALA A 362 9.94 -7.91 -13.55
CA ALA A 362 10.94 -8.01 -14.58
C ALA A 362 11.78 -9.30 -14.51
N GLY A 363 11.90 -9.91 -13.32
CA GLY A 363 12.86 -10.98 -13.06
C GLY A 363 14.32 -10.53 -13.02
N GLU A 364 14.57 -9.22 -13.13
CA GLU A 364 15.88 -8.56 -13.10
C GLU A 364 15.85 -7.25 -12.30
N GLN A 365 17.02 -6.72 -11.97
CA GLN A 365 17.12 -5.48 -11.22
C GLN A 365 16.96 -4.26 -12.16
N ILE A 366 15.83 -3.58 -12.08
CA ILE A 366 15.59 -2.29 -12.76
C ILE A 366 15.98 -1.15 -11.82
N VAL A 367 15.71 -1.29 -10.53
CA VAL A 367 16.01 -0.31 -9.50
C VAL A 367 16.86 -0.93 -8.40
N PRO A 368 17.78 -0.18 -7.77
CA PRO A 368 18.63 -0.72 -6.71
C PRO A 368 17.80 -1.09 -5.47
N GLU A 369 18.20 -2.18 -4.82
CA GLU A 369 17.70 -2.62 -3.52
C GLU A 369 18.90 -2.80 -2.57
N LEU A 370 18.98 -1.97 -1.55
CA LEU A 370 19.98 -2.07 -0.50
C LEU A 370 19.36 -2.81 0.70
N ILE A 371 19.84 -4.03 0.94
CA ILE A 371 19.27 -4.94 1.95
C ILE A 371 20.39 -5.51 2.80
N GLY A 372 20.27 -5.39 4.10
CA GLY A 372 21.26 -5.93 5.02
C GLY A 372 21.65 -4.95 6.12
N GLN A 373 22.86 -5.10 6.63
CA GLN A 373 23.44 -4.09 7.51
C GLN A 373 23.84 -2.89 6.66
N ILE A 374 22.96 -1.91 6.56
CA ILE A 374 23.16 -0.71 5.76
C ILE A 374 23.02 0.54 6.63
N PHE A 375 23.71 1.59 6.24
CA PHE A 375 23.76 2.86 6.96
C PHE A 375 23.27 4.01 6.09
N PRO A 376 22.84 5.15 6.68
CA PRO A 376 22.40 6.33 5.94
C PRO A 376 23.42 6.84 4.91
N ASP A 377 24.72 6.72 5.19
CA ASP A 377 25.79 7.16 4.29
C ASP A 377 25.81 6.33 3.00
N GLU A 378 25.66 5.00 3.07
CA GLU A 378 25.64 4.10 1.90
C GLU A 378 24.43 4.40 1.00
N VAL A 379 23.26 4.60 1.61
CA VAL A 379 22.04 4.96 0.86
C VAL A 379 22.20 6.35 0.21
N ALA A 380 22.82 7.29 0.92
CA ALA A 380 23.08 8.61 0.40
C ALA A 380 24.02 8.57 -0.82
N GLU A 381 25.11 7.80 -0.78
CA GLU A 381 26.04 7.64 -1.90
C GLU A 381 25.34 7.11 -3.15
N VAL A 382 24.52 6.06 -3.00
CA VAL A 382 23.75 5.50 -4.12
C VAL A 382 22.74 6.51 -4.65
N ALA A 383 22.01 7.20 -3.79
CA ALA A 383 21.02 8.21 -4.17
C ALA A 383 21.67 9.38 -4.92
N ILE A 384 22.82 9.88 -4.44
CA ILE A 384 23.58 10.95 -5.10
C ILE A 384 24.03 10.51 -6.50
N LYS A 385 24.57 9.29 -6.63
CA LYS A 385 24.97 8.75 -7.93
C LYS A 385 23.80 8.67 -8.89
N MET A 386 22.63 8.21 -8.43
CA MET A 386 21.41 8.15 -9.24
C MET A 386 20.95 9.55 -9.65
N LEU A 387 20.87 10.50 -8.72
CA LEU A 387 20.42 11.88 -8.99
C LEU A 387 21.34 12.64 -9.97
N ARG A 388 22.61 12.30 -10.04
CA ARG A 388 23.57 12.87 -11.01
C ARG A 388 23.49 12.23 -12.40
N ASP A 389 22.86 11.06 -12.54
CA ASP A 389 22.67 10.35 -13.81
C ASP A 389 21.24 10.53 -14.34
N GLU A 390 20.92 11.73 -14.83
CA GLU A 390 19.59 12.05 -15.37
C GLU A 390 19.16 11.08 -16.48
N SER A 391 20.10 10.69 -17.36
CA SER A 391 19.82 9.76 -18.45
C SER A 391 19.49 8.36 -17.95
N GLY A 392 20.16 7.90 -16.90
CA GLY A 392 19.88 6.64 -16.21
C GLY A 392 18.54 6.65 -15.53
N LEU A 393 18.19 7.74 -14.84
CA LEU A 393 16.87 7.91 -14.23
C LEU A 393 15.75 7.85 -15.29
N ALA A 394 15.89 8.57 -16.40
CA ALA A 394 14.88 8.56 -17.47
C ALA A 394 14.68 7.15 -18.08
N LYS A 395 15.78 6.43 -18.35
CA LYS A 395 15.72 5.04 -18.85
C LYS A 395 15.09 4.09 -17.84
N ALA A 396 15.43 4.22 -16.56
CA ALA A 396 14.83 3.42 -15.49
C ALA A 396 13.31 3.69 -15.41
N GLY A 397 12.89 4.96 -15.47
CA GLY A 397 11.49 5.35 -15.46
C GLY A 397 10.68 4.71 -16.58
N GLN A 398 11.17 4.74 -17.83
CA GLN A 398 10.51 4.09 -18.97
C GLN A 398 10.39 2.57 -18.79
N ARG A 399 11.42 1.92 -18.25
CA ARG A 399 11.40 0.47 -17.98
C ARG A 399 10.41 0.12 -16.89
N LEU A 400 10.31 0.95 -15.85
CA LEU A 400 9.38 0.78 -14.75
C LEU A 400 7.93 0.79 -15.23
N GLN A 401 7.53 1.79 -16.03
CA GLN A 401 6.18 1.87 -16.60
C GLN A 401 5.83 0.65 -17.45
N LYS A 402 6.76 0.23 -18.31
CA LYS A 402 6.56 -0.95 -19.18
C LYS A 402 6.31 -2.23 -18.39
N VAL A 403 6.95 -2.40 -17.24
CA VAL A 403 6.90 -3.66 -16.48
C VAL A 403 5.63 -3.79 -15.64
N VAL A 404 5.09 -2.72 -15.10
CA VAL A 404 3.91 -2.79 -14.21
C VAL A 404 2.60 -2.93 -14.98
N GLY A 405 2.56 -2.58 -16.26
CA GLY A 405 1.38 -2.70 -17.13
C GLY A 405 0.49 -1.46 -17.10
N GLU A 406 -0.75 -1.62 -17.55
CA GLU A 406 -1.70 -0.53 -17.78
C GLU A 406 -2.88 -0.59 -16.80
N PRO A 407 -3.55 0.56 -16.50
CA PRO A 407 -4.75 0.62 -15.68
C PRO A 407 -5.95 -0.07 -16.34
N GLY A 408 -7.12 -0.07 -15.69
CA GLY A 408 -8.36 -0.66 -16.14
C GLY A 408 -8.71 -2.00 -15.49
N ALA A 409 -7.90 -2.48 -14.55
CA ALA A 409 -8.13 -3.74 -13.86
C ALA A 409 -9.37 -3.70 -12.95
N ALA A 410 -9.64 -2.55 -12.31
CA ALA A 410 -10.82 -2.39 -11.47
C ALA A 410 -12.10 -2.57 -12.28
N GLN A 411 -12.19 -1.98 -13.49
CA GLN A 411 -13.37 -2.17 -14.36
C GLN A 411 -13.53 -3.64 -14.77
N ARG A 412 -12.45 -4.30 -15.20
CA ARG A 412 -12.49 -5.73 -15.53
C ARG A 412 -12.92 -6.62 -14.33
N LEU A 413 -12.64 -6.18 -13.11
CA LEU A 413 -13.16 -6.85 -11.91
C LEU A 413 -14.66 -6.64 -11.77
N ILE A 414 -15.18 -5.42 -12.01
CA ILE A 414 -16.62 -5.15 -11.99
C ILE A 414 -17.35 -6.02 -13.02
N ASP A 415 -16.81 -6.16 -14.23
CA ASP A 415 -17.40 -7.02 -15.28
C ASP A 415 -17.51 -8.49 -14.79
N ILE A 416 -16.51 -9.00 -14.05
CA ILE A 416 -16.57 -10.33 -13.43
C ILE A 416 -17.65 -10.40 -12.32
N LEU A 417 -17.81 -9.35 -11.51
CA LEU A 417 -18.87 -9.31 -10.50
C LEU A 417 -20.24 -9.35 -11.17
N GLU A 418 -20.43 -8.62 -12.25
CA GLU A 418 -21.67 -8.62 -13.04
C GLU A 418 -21.97 -9.98 -13.64
N GLU A 419 -21.00 -10.65 -14.24
CA GLU A 419 -21.14 -12.03 -14.74
C GLU A 419 -21.62 -12.98 -13.64
N VAL A 420 -20.97 -12.92 -12.46
CA VAL A 420 -21.31 -13.81 -11.34
C VAL A 420 -22.68 -13.50 -10.75
N VAL A 421 -23.02 -12.24 -10.59
CA VAL A 421 -24.35 -11.82 -10.10
C VAL A 421 -25.44 -12.22 -11.10
N GLY A 422 -25.25 -11.93 -12.39
CA GLY A 422 -26.18 -12.29 -13.46
C GLY A 422 -26.42 -13.81 -13.51
N SER A 423 -25.35 -14.61 -13.48
CA SER A 423 -25.49 -16.08 -13.50
C SER A 423 -26.13 -16.67 -12.24
N THR A 424 -25.99 -16.00 -11.07
CA THR A 424 -26.54 -16.50 -9.81
C THR A 424 -28.02 -16.14 -9.61
N TYR A 425 -28.46 -14.97 -10.09
CA TYR A 425 -29.77 -14.40 -9.79
C TYR A 425 -30.65 -14.21 -11.02
N HIS A 426 -30.43 -14.96 -12.11
CA HIS A 426 -31.07 -14.84 -13.45
C HIS A 426 -32.61 -14.86 -13.47
N GLU A 427 -33.31 -15.20 -12.39
CA GLU A 427 -34.77 -15.27 -12.39
C GLU A 427 -35.51 -14.01 -11.89
N GLY A 428 -34.84 -12.85 -11.79
CA GLY A 428 -35.45 -11.65 -11.21
C GLY A 428 -35.16 -10.30 -11.87
N PHE A 429 -34.34 -10.25 -12.91
CA PHE A 429 -33.95 -9.01 -13.60
C PHE A 429 -34.29 -9.07 -15.09
N THR A 430 -35.57 -9.15 -15.42
CA THR A 430 -36.05 -8.65 -16.74
C THR A 430 -35.97 -7.12 -16.71
N ARG A 431 -35.29 -6.58 -17.71
CA ARG A 431 -35.06 -5.15 -17.97
C ARG A 431 -36.33 -4.32 -17.90
#